data_5742b352555823a1ed7b50caf84d156a
#
_entry.id   5742b352555823a1ed7b50caf84d156a
#
_cell.length_a   1.000
_cell.length_b   1.000
_cell.length_c   1.000
_cell.angle_alpha   90.00
_cell.angle_beta   90.00
_cell.angle_gamma   90.00
#
_symmetry.space_group_name_H-M   'P 1'
#
loop_
_entity.id
_entity.type
_entity.pdbx_description
1 polymer ?
#
loop_
_entity_poly.entity_id
_entity_poly.type
_entity_poly.pdbx_seq_one_letter_code
_entity_poly.pdbx_strand_id
1 'polypeptide(L)'
;MIIDSHCHLTYEPMSNALNETIDRANKDGIKYMLTISTEDKSFEKILKIVNGYESVYGTYGIHPHEAKSHQHIKSDDIINKVNKNKKIIGIGETGLDFYYNHSEKKDQIYSFEEHISAAQEKNLPLIVHTRSAEKETLQILEKHSKKKETKILIHCFTGSREFAFKLLDLGAYISASGVVTFTKSQDLSLIHI
;
A
#
# COMPACT_ATOMS: atom_id res chain seq x y z
N MET A 1 -18.98 0.38 12.14
CA MET A 1 -17.71 -0.39 12.12
C MET A 1 -16.76 0.36 11.21
N ILE A 2 -15.59 0.74 11.70
CA ILE A 2 -14.55 1.41 10.93
C ILE A 2 -13.39 0.44 10.76
N ILE A 3 -12.78 0.44 9.58
CA ILE A 3 -11.55 -0.30 9.27
C ILE A 3 -10.49 0.72 8.85
N ASP A 4 -9.35 0.73 9.53
CA ASP A 4 -8.19 1.48 9.07
C ASP A 4 -7.42 0.63 8.06
N SER A 5 -7.57 0.96 6.79
CA SER A 5 -6.99 0.21 5.69
C SER A 5 -5.52 0.54 5.40
N HIS A 6 -4.93 1.51 6.12
CA HIS A 6 -3.54 1.88 5.90
C HIS A 6 -2.94 2.63 7.09
N CYS A 7 -2.19 1.92 7.94
CA CYS A 7 -1.46 2.51 9.05
C CYS A 7 -0.03 1.95 9.14
N HIS A 8 0.86 2.65 9.83
CA HIS A 8 2.27 2.27 9.99
C HIS A 8 2.59 2.01 11.47
N LEU A 9 2.07 0.91 12.03
CA LEU A 9 2.27 0.55 13.44
C LEU A 9 3.73 0.22 13.80
N THR A 10 4.60 0.03 12.81
CA THR A 10 6.03 -0.19 13.01
C THR A 10 6.85 1.09 13.16
N TYR A 11 6.24 2.26 12.95
CA TYR A 11 6.90 3.57 13.01
C TYR A 11 6.63 4.28 14.32
N GLU A 12 7.62 5.06 14.79
CA GLU A 12 7.45 5.94 15.94
C GLU A 12 6.48 7.10 15.63
N PRO A 13 5.73 7.58 16.60
CA PRO A 13 5.71 7.13 18.00
C PRO A 13 4.83 5.89 18.27
N MET A 14 4.09 5.39 17.27
CA MET A 14 3.11 4.31 17.45
C MET A 14 3.74 3.00 17.91
N SER A 15 4.92 2.66 17.37
CA SER A 15 5.63 1.44 17.73
C SER A 15 6.09 1.41 19.20
N ASN A 16 6.34 2.58 19.80
CA ASN A 16 6.80 2.70 21.18
C ASN A 16 5.65 2.56 22.19
N ALA A 17 4.40 2.80 21.75
CA ALA A 17 3.18 2.74 22.57
C ALA A 17 2.09 1.91 21.87
N LEU A 18 2.47 0.74 21.37
CA LEU A 18 1.62 -0.06 20.47
C LEU A 18 0.30 -0.49 21.12
N ASN A 19 0.35 -1.01 22.38
CA ASN A 19 -0.86 -1.39 23.12
C ASN A 19 -1.82 -0.22 23.28
N GLU A 20 -1.31 0.92 23.74
CA GLU A 20 -2.11 2.13 23.97
C GLU A 20 -2.69 2.67 22.65
N THR A 21 -1.93 2.58 21.55
CA THR A 21 -2.37 2.99 20.22
C THR A 21 -3.53 2.13 19.73
N ILE A 22 -3.42 0.81 19.84
CA ILE A 22 -4.46 -0.14 19.44
C ILE A 22 -5.70 -0.03 20.34
N ASP A 23 -5.51 0.10 21.67
CA ASP A 23 -6.61 0.26 22.61
C ASP A 23 -7.39 1.55 22.35
N ARG A 24 -6.71 2.65 22.05
CA ARG A 24 -7.34 3.92 21.68
C ARG A 24 -8.13 3.80 20.39
N ALA A 25 -7.54 3.20 19.34
CA ALA A 25 -8.21 2.95 18.07
C ALA A 25 -9.48 2.11 18.26
N ASN A 26 -9.42 1.04 19.07
CA ASN A 26 -10.58 0.20 19.39
C ASN A 26 -11.68 0.98 20.11
N LYS A 27 -11.33 1.85 21.08
CA LYS A 27 -12.27 2.72 21.81
C LYS A 27 -12.97 3.70 20.88
N ASP A 28 -12.24 4.21 19.87
CA ASP A 28 -12.77 5.12 18.84
C ASP A 28 -13.54 4.39 17.72
N GLY A 29 -13.78 3.07 17.87
CA GLY A 29 -14.62 2.27 16.97
C GLY A 29 -13.93 1.65 15.78
N ILE A 30 -12.58 1.72 15.69
CA ILE A 30 -11.80 0.99 14.69
C ILE A 30 -11.76 -0.48 15.09
N LYS A 31 -12.31 -1.34 14.22
CA LYS A 31 -12.41 -2.78 14.48
C LYS A 31 -11.24 -3.57 13.92
N TYR A 32 -10.71 -3.14 12.79
CA TYR A 32 -9.56 -3.78 12.13
C TYR A 32 -8.59 -2.72 11.62
N MET A 33 -7.31 -3.07 11.65
CA MET A 33 -6.21 -2.23 11.17
C MET A 33 -5.33 -3.03 10.23
N LEU A 34 -4.94 -2.43 9.11
CA LEU A 34 -3.97 -2.99 8.18
C LEU A 34 -2.64 -2.24 8.32
N THR A 35 -1.66 -2.88 8.98
CA THR A 35 -0.32 -2.31 9.10
C THR A 35 0.51 -2.62 7.88
N ILE A 36 1.14 -1.58 7.34
CA ILE A 36 1.75 -1.59 6.01
C ILE A 36 3.26 -1.77 6.08
N SER A 37 3.78 -2.68 5.26
CA SER A 37 5.22 -2.83 5.00
C SER A 37 5.70 -1.84 3.96
N THR A 38 6.90 -1.29 4.17
CA THR A 38 7.56 -0.39 3.23
C THR A 38 8.96 -0.87 2.83
N GLU A 39 9.52 -1.83 3.59
CA GLU A 39 10.85 -2.39 3.38
C GLU A 39 10.98 -3.79 4.00
N ASP A 40 11.89 -4.60 3.48
CA ASP A 40 12.06 -6.00 3.91
C ASP A 40 12.45 -6.12 5.40
N LYS A 41 13.35 -5.26 5.88
CA LYS A 41 13.84 -5.34 7.27
C LYS A 41 12.77 -5.06 8.33
N SER A 42 11.72 -4.32 7.99
CA SER A 42 10.61 -4.02 8.91
C SER A 42 9.58 -5.14 9.01
N PHE A 43 9.59 -6.10 8.10
CA PHE A 43 8.56 -7.13 7.99
C PHE A 43 8.48 -8.06 9.21
N GLU A 44 9.61 -8.40 9.82
CA GLU A 44 9.59 -9.21 11.04
C GLU A 44 8.89 -8.50 12.23
N LYS A 45 8.91 -7.16 12.27
CA LYS A 45 8.12 -6.39 13.23
C LYS A 45 6.62 -6.51 12.92
N ILE A 46 6.25 -6.44 11.64
CA ILE A 46 4.86 -6.63 11.19
C ILE A 46 4.36 -8.01 11.60
N LEU A 47 5.14 -9.08 11.36
CA LEU A 47 4.77 -10.44 11.76
C LEU A 47 4.54 -10.56 13.28
N LYS A 48 5.35 -9.91 14.10
CA LYS A 48 5.15 -9.87 15.55
C LYS A 48 3.84 -9.17 15.93
N ILE A 49 3.55 -8.02 15.30
CA ILE A 49 2.34 -7.24 15.56
C ILE A 49 1.09 -8.04 15.17
N VAL A 50 1.03 -8.60 13.96
CA VAL A 50 -0.16 -9.35 13.51
C VAL A 50 -0.38 -10.64 14.31
N ASN A 51 0.66 -11.24 14.87
CA ASN A 51 0.54 -12.39 15.77
C ASN A 51 0.07 -11.97 17.17
N GLY A 52 0.42 -10.78 17.63
CA GLY A 52 0.10 -10.28 18.97
C GLY A 52 -1.31 -9.71 19.09
N TYR A 53 -1.92 -9.25 17.99
CA TYR A 53 -3.22 -8.55 18.03
C TYR A 53 -4.19 -9.12 17.02
N GLU A 54 -5.33 -9.62 17.51
CA GLU A 54 -6.35 -10.26 16.66
C GLU A 54 -6.92 -9.31 15.60
N SER A 55 -7.10 -8.05 15.96
CA SER A 55 -7.67 -6.99 15.10
C SER A 55 -6.69 -6.44 14.06
N VAL A 56 -5.40 -6.84 14.09
CA VAL A 56 -4.39 -6.28 13.19
C VAL A 56 -4.00 -7.31 12.12
N TYR A 57 -4.02 -6.85 10.88
CA TYR A 57 -3.55 -7.53 9.67
C TYR A 57 -2.35 -6.78 9.10
N GLY A 58 -1.63 -7.40 8.18
CA GLY A 58 -0.44 -6.81 7.59
C GLY A 58 -0.34 -6.98 6.09
N THR A 59 0.61 -6.26 5.51
CA THR A 59 1.05 -6.43 4.13
C THR A 59 2.54 -6.75 4.06
N TYR A 60 2.99 -7.18 2.89
CA TYR A 60 4.41 -7.17 2.55
C TYR A 60 4.63 -6.42 1.24
N GLY A 61 5.57 -5.50 1.23
CA GLY A 61 5.95 -4.77 0.03
C GLY A 61 7.14 -3.85 0.26
N ILE A 62 7.68 -3.36 -0.86
CA ILE A 62 8.82 -2.46 -0.94
C ILE A 62 8.32 -1.13 -1.52
N HIS A 63 8.36 -0.10 -0.69
CA HIS A 63 8.00 1.27 -1.08
C HIS A 63 8.93 1.77 -2.21
N PRO A 64 8.46 2.59 -3.15
CA PRO A 64 9.30 3.09 -4.24
C PRO A 64 10.60 3.77 -3.79
N HIS A 65 10.63 4.39 -2.61
CA HIS A 65 11.85 4.97 -2.05
C HIS A 65 12.94 3.94 -1.77
N GLU A 66 12.56 2.70 -1.46
CA GLU A 66 13.44 1.60 -1.08
C GLU A 66 13.80 0.67 -2.26
N ALA A 67 13.24 0.91 -3.45
CA ALA A 67 13.38 0.03 -4.62
C ALA A 67 14.86 -0.19 -5.01
N LYS A 68 15.70 0.84 -4.96
CA LYS A 68 17.12 0.77 -5.29
C LYS A 68 17.88 -0.24 -4.43
N SER A 69 17.57 -0.31 -3.13
CA SER A 69 18.25 -1.22 -2.19
C SER A 69 17.68 -2.64 -2.22
N HIS A 70 16.57 -2.87 -2.94
CA HIS A 70 15.83 -4.12 -2.98
C HIS A 70 15.66 -4.69 -4.40
N GLN A 71 16.56 -4.36 -5.34
CA GLN A 71 16.51 -4.84 -6.74
C GLN A 71 16.58 -6.37 -6.88
N HIS A 72 17.05 -7.07 -5.85
CA HIS A 72 17.12 -8.52 -5.81
C HIS A 72 15.78 -9.20 -5.49
N ILE A 73 14.80 -8.45 -4.96
CA ILE A 73 13.48 -8.97 -4.59
C ILE A 73 12.65 -9.20 -5.85
N LYS A 74 12.21 -10.45 -6.03
CA LYS A 74 11.35 -10.90 -7.13
C LYS A 74 9.97 -11.32 -6.62
N SER A 75 9.05 -11.56 -7.54
CA SER A 75 7.69 -12.01 -7.22
C SER A 75 7.68 -13.26 -6.33
N ASP A 76 8.54 -14.24 -6.57
CA ASP A 76 8.64 -15.44 -5.74
C ASP A 76 9.06 -15.14 -4.30
N ASP A 77 9.99 -14.19 -4.10
CA ASP A 77 10.41 -13.75 -2.77
C ASP A 77 9.25 -13.08 -2.03
N ILE A 78 8.48 -12.24 -2.73
CA ILE A 78 7.29 -11.60 -2.18
C ILE A 78 6.25 -12.65 -1.78
N ILE A 79 6.00 -13.63 -2.63
CA ILE A 79 5.09 -14.75 -2.38
C ILE A 79 5.52 -15.53 -1.14
N ASN A 80 6.80 -15.85 -1.02
CA ASN A 80 7.36 -16.54 0.14
C ASN A 80 7.17 -15.74 1.44
N LYS A 81 7.29 -14.42 1.37
CA LYS A 81 7.05 -13.53 2.54
C LYS A 81 5.58 -13.54 2.96
N VAL A 82 4.64 -13.33 2.04
CA VAL A 82 3.21 -13.31 2.38
C VAL A 82 2.71 -14.67 2.87
N ASN A 83 3.30 -15.77 2.42
CA ASN A 83 2.95 -17.11 2.88
C ASN A 83 3.35 -17.40 4.34
N LYS A 84 4.19 -16.58 4.96
CA LYS A 84 4.62 -16.79 6.36
C LYS A 84 3.47 -16.67 7.37
N ASN A 85 2.43 -15.91 7.06
CA ASN A 85 1.33 -15.69 7.98
C ASN A 85 0.02 -15.39 7.24
N LYS A 86 -1.07 -16.09 7.62
CA LYS A 86 -2.41 -15.89 7.02
C LYS A 86 -2.99 -14.49 7.24
N LYS A 87 -2.49 -13.73 8.19
CA LYS A 87 -2.88 -12.33 8.45
C LYS A 87 -2.13 -11.32 7.60
N ILE A 88 -1.22 -11.77 6.73
CA ILE A 88 -0.66 -10.97 5.65
C ILE A 88 -1.62 -11.09 4.48
N ILE A 89 -2.46 -10.06 4.30
CA ILE A 89 -3.64 -10.10 3.42
C ILE A 89 -3.53 -9.16 2.20
N GLY A 90 -2.36 -8.55 2.00
CA GLY A 90 -2.11 -7.65 0.87
C GLY A 90 -0.63 -7.58 0.51
N ILE A 91 -0.36 -7.16 -0.71
CA ILE A 91 0.98 -6.92 -1.24
C ILE A 91 1.16 -5.42 -1.46
N GLY A 92 2.18 -4.88 -0.86
CA GLY A 92 2.47 -3.45 -0.80
C GLY A 92 2.83 -2.99 0.63
N GLU A 93 3.20 -1.77 0.78
CA GLU A 93 3.09 -0.62 -0.15
C GLU A 93 4.15 -0.71 -1.25
N THR A 94 3.76 -0.50 -2.48
CA THR A 94 4.63 -0.50 -3.66
C THR A 94 4.11 0.53 -4.67
N GLY A 95 4.82 0.79 -5.75
CA GLY A 95 4.37 1.73 -6.78
C GLY A 95 5.45 2.71 -7.21
N LEU A 96 5.07 3.97 -7.51
CA LEU A 96 5.97 4.96 -8.09
C LEU A 96 5.91 6.29 -7.33
N ASP A 97 7.08 6.85 -7.02
CA ASP A 97 7.25 8.21 -6.49
C ASP A 97 8.33 8.94 -7.28
N PHE A 98 7.91 9.78 -8.21
CA PHE A 98 8.82 10.59 -9.03
C PHE A 98 9.01 12.00 -8.47
N TYR A 99 8.41 12.29 -7.32
CA TYR A 99 8.60 13.55 -6.65
C TYR A 99 9.90 13.58 -5.83
N TYR A 100 10.13 12.56 -4.99
CA TYR A 100 11.28 12.52 -4.10
C TYR A 100 12.54 11.91 -4.74
N ASN A 101 12.40 11.03 -5.74
CA ASN A 101 13.51 10.40 -6.47
C ASN A 101 14.57 9.70 -5.58
N HIS A 102 14.17 9.09 -4.47
CA HIS A 102 15.10 8.33 -3.61
C HIS A 102 15.65 7.07 -4.29
N SER A 103 14.89 6.51 -5.23
CA SER A 103 15.31 5.41 -6.12
C SER A 103 15.14 5.85 -7.57
N GLU A 104 15.95 5.32 -8.48
CA GLU A 104 15.80 5.59 -9.90
C GLU A 104 14.44 5.06 -10.44
N LYS A 105 13.87 5.74 -11.42
CA LYS A 105 12.58 5.34 -12.02
C LYS A 105 12.57 3.88 -12.47
N LYS A 106 13.66 3.42 -13.09
CA LYS A 106 13.77 2.02 -13.55
C LYS A 106 13.66 1.01 -12.42
N ASP A 107 14.24 1.30 -11.26
CA ASP A 107 14.23 0.42 -10.10
C ASP A 107 12.84 0.38 -9.47
N GLN A 108 12.17 1.55 -9.39
CA GLN A 108 10.80 1.64 -8.93
C GLN A 108 9.84 0.85 -9.84
N ILE A 109 9.97 1.02 -11.17
CA ILE A 109 9.14 0.31 -12.16
C ILE A 109 9.36 -1.20 -12.05
N TYR A 110 10.61 -1.66 -11.98
CA TYR A 110 10.93 -3.07 -11.82
C TYR A 110 10.29 -3.65 -10.55
N SER A 111 10.52 -3.01 -9.40
CA SER A 111 9.92 -3.43 -8.14
C SER A 111 8.40 -3.47 -8.21
N PHE A 112 7.77 -2.46 -8.80
CA PHE A 112 6.32 -2.39 -8.94
C PHE A 112 5.77 -3.54 -9.79
N GLU A 113 6.38 -3.88 -10.93
CA GLU A 113 5.96 -5.00 -11.78
C GLU A 113 6.11 -6.36 -11.08
N GLU A 114 7.16 -6.57 -10.26
CA GLU A 114 7.33 -7.78 -9.44
C GLU A 114 6.22 -7.92 -8.39
N HIS A 115 5.83 -6.81 -7.73
CA HIS A 115 4.74 -6.80 -6.76
C HIS A 115 3.38 -7.07 -7.42
N ILE A 116 3.13 -6.50 -8.61
CA ILE A 116 1.91 -6.81 -9.38
C ILE A 116 1.86 -8.30 -9.71
N SER A 117 2.95 -8.87 -10.19
CA SER A 117 3.03 -10.29 -10.54
C SER A 117 2.72 -11.18 -9.34
N ALA A 118 3.30 -10.89 -8.18
CA ALA A 118 3.03 -11.60 -6.93
C ALA A 118 1.56 -11.45 -6.47
N ALA A 119 0.99 -10.23 -6.56
CA ALA A 119 -0.39 -9.96 -6.20
C ALA A 119 -1.38 -10.74 -7.07
N GLN A 120 -1.12 -10.79 -8.37
CA GLN A 120 -1.91 -11.56 -9.32
C GLN A 120 -1.82 -13.07 -9.06
N GLU A 121 -0.62 -13.59 -8.77
CA GLU A 121 -0.43 -15.01 -8.49
C GLU A 121 -1.13 -15.44 -7.21
N LYS A 122 -1.00 -14.67 -6.15
CA LYS A 122 -1.63 -14.93 -4.85
C LYS A 122 -3.10 -14.53 -4.77
N ASN A 123 -3.62 -13.81 -5.77
CA ASN A 123 -4.95 -13.21 -5.76
C ASN A 123 -5.19 -12.31 -4.52
N LEU A 124 -4.13 -11.59 -4.10
CA LEU A 124 -4.16 -10.65 -2.98
C LEU A 124 -4.29 -9.21 -3.49
N PRO A 125 -4.90 -8.30 -2.69
CA PRO A 125 -4.92 -6.89 -3.00
C PRO A 125 -3.51 -6.30 -3.12
N LEU A 126 -3.33 -5.44 -4.12
CA LEU A 126 -2.13 -4.65 -4.35
C LEU A 126 -2.35 -3.24 -3.80
N ILE A 127 -1.55 -2.83 -2.82
CA ILE A 127 -1.61 -1.50 -2.20
C ILE A 127 -0.59 -0.60 -2.89
N VAL A 128 -1.09 0.40 -3.62
CA VAL A 128 -0.30 1.21 -4.54
C VAL A 128 -0.10 2.62 -4.01
N HIS A 129 1.16 3.01 -3.93
CA HIS A 129 1.61 4.39 -3.79
C HIS A 129 1.82 5.01 -5.16
N THR A 130 1.35 6.23 -5.37
CA THR A 130 1.67 6.99 -6.58
C THR A 130 1.80 8.47 -6.27
N ARG A 131 2.92 9.08 -6.70
CA ARG A 131 3.17 10.51 -6.55
C ARG A 131 3.97 11.05 -7.73
N SER A 132 3.41 12.05 -8.42
CA SER A 132 4.00 12.63 -9.65
C SER A 132 4.32 11.58 -10.73
N ALA A 133 3.51 10.49 -10.78
CA ALA A 133 3.74 9.31 -11.63
C ALA A 133 2.44 8.72 -12.21
N GLU A 134 1.37 9.53 -12.34
CA GLU A 134 0.03 9.07 -12.74
C GLU A 134 0.04 8.31 -14.07
N LYS A 135 0.72 8.86 -15.07
CA LYS A 135 0.79 8.28 -16.43
C LYS A 135 1.44 6.91 -16.40
N GLU A 136 2.62 6.81 -15.79
CA GLU A 136 3.38 5.56 -15.72
C GLU A 136 2.67 4.52 -14.85
N THR A 137 2.10 4.93 -13.73
CA THR A 137 1.30 4.05 -12.86
C THR A 137 0.14 3.46 -13.64
N LEU A 138 -0.64 4.29 -14.34
CA LEU A 138 -1.78 3.83 -15.14
C LEU A 138 -1.35 2.85 -16.24
N GLN A 139 -0.32 3.20 -17.01
CA GLN A 139 0.18 2.35 -18.10
C GLN A 139 0.62 0.96 -17.62
N ILE A 140 1.30 0.89 -16.47
CA ILE A 140 1.74 -0.37 -15.87
C ILE A 140 0.53 -1.18 -15.41
N LEU A 141 -0.40 -0.55 -14.70
CA LEU A 141 -1.61 -1.23 -14.21
C LEU A 141 -2.47 -1.75 -15.35
N GLU A 142 -2.71 -0.95 -16.41
CA GLU A 142 -3.44 -1.36 -17.61
C GLU A 142 -2.77 -2.54 -18.32
N LYS A 143 -1.45 -2.49 -18.49
CA LYS A 143 -0.65 -3.57 -19.13
C LYS A 143 -0.84 -4.90 -18.41
N HIS A 144 -0.80 -4.86 -17.07
CA HIS A 144 -0.90 -6.07 -16.24
C HIS A 144 -2.35 -6.55 -16.09
N SER A 145 -3.31 -5.65 -15.93
CA SER A 145 -4.74 -6.00 -15.80
C SER A 145 -5.32 -6.65 -17.05
N LYS A 146 -4.77 -6.36 -18.24
CA LYS A 146 -5.11 -7.08 -19.50
C LYS A 146 -4.70 -8.55 -19.47
N LYS A 147 -3.71 -8.91 -18.70
CA LYS A 147 -3.20 -10.30 -18.60
C LYS A 147 -3.94 -11.10 -17.54
N LYS A 148 -4.19 -10.49 -16.41
CA LYS A 148 -4.87 -11.11 -15.27
C LYS A 148 -5.47 -10.02 -14.40
N GLU A 149 -6.70 -10.24 -13.91
CA GLU A 149 -7.35 -9.35 -12.96
C GLU A 149 -6.45 -9.04 -11.76
N THR A 150 -6.41 -7.78 -11.37
CA THR A 150 -5.63 -7.29 -10.23
C THR A 150 -6.55 -6.52 -9.31
N LYS A 151 -6.63 -6.90 -8.04
CA LYS A 151 -7.34 -6.14 -7.01
C LYS A 151 -6.45 -4.97 -6.59
N ILE A 152 -6.80 -3.76 -6.96
CA ILE A 152 -5.96 -2.58 -6.79
C ILE A 152 -6.57 -1.66 -5.73
N LEU A 153 -5.76 -1.21 -4.78
CA LEU A 153 -6.08 -0.11 -3.87
C LEU A 153 -5.02 0.99 -4.02
N ILE A 154 -5.44 2.14 -4.56
CA ILE A 154 -4.59 3.34 -4.55
C ILE A 154 -4.76 4.02 -3.21
N HIS A 155 -3.70 4.01 -2.40
CA HIS A 155 -3.77 4.60 -1.07
C HIS A 155 -3.48 6.10 -1.09
N CYS A 156 -4.05 6.83 -0.14
CA CYS A 156 -3.80 8.27 0.05
C CYS A 156 -3.86 9.04 -1.27
N PHE A 157 -4.93 8.86 -2.03
CA PHE A 157 -5.06 9.42 -3.37
C PHE A 157 -4.96 10.95 -3.36
N THR A 158 -4.02 11.47 -4.15
CA THR A 158 -3.79 12.91 -4.34
C THR A 158 -3.68 13.29 -5.81
N GLY A 159 -4.10 12.39 -6.69
CA GLY A 159 -4.00 12.55 -8.14
C GLY A 159 -5.13 13.38 -8.75
N SER A 160 -5.07 13.52 -10.06
CA SER A 160 -6.07 14.23 -10.86
C SER A 160 -7.39 13.47 -10.94
N ARG A 161 -8.48 14.21 -11.20
CA ARG A 161 -9.80 13.62 -11.43
C ARG A 161 -9.80 12.66 -12.61
N GLU A 162 -9.10 13.00 -13.69
CA GLU A 162 -8.98 12.13 -14.87
C GLU A 162 -8.31 10.81 -14.51
N PHE A 163 -7.23 10.85 -13.73
CA PHE A 163 -6.53 9.66 -13.25
C PHE A 163 -7.44 8.81 -12.36
N ALA A 164 -8.22 9.43 -11.47
CA ALA A 164 -9.18 8.72 -10.63
C ALA A 164 -10.19 7.91 -11.46
N PHE A 165 -10.81 8.52 -12.48
CA PHE A 165 -11.76 7.81 -13.34
C PHE A 165 -11.13 6.63 -14.07
N LYS A 166 -9.94 6.80 -14.64
CA LYS A 166 -9.23 5.71 -15.33
C LYS A 166 -8.90 4.54 -14.39
N LEU A 167 -8.56 4.84 -13.14
CA LEU A 167 -8.34 3.81 -12.12
C LEU A 167 -9.64 3.08 -11.75
N LEU A 168 -10.75 3.82 -11.61
CA LEU A 168 -12.07 3.21 -11.35
C LEU A 168 -12.53 2.32 -12.52
N ASP A 169 -12.25 2.72 -13.77
CA ASP A 169 -12.52 1.90 -14.96
C ASP A 169 -11.72 0.59 -14.97
N LEU A 170 -10.54 0.56 -14.31
CA LEU A 170 -9.77 -0.66 -14.05
C LEU A 170 -10.28 -1.49 -12.86
N GLY A 171 -11.35 -1.04 -12.19
CA GLY A 171 -11.88 -1.68 -10.99
C GLY A 171 -11.07 -1.41 -9.73
N ALA A 172 -10.21 -0.40 -9.73
CA ALA A 172 -9.42 -0.04 -8.55
C ALA A 172 -10.29 0.64 -7.47
N TYR A 173 -9.91 0.43 -6.22
CA TYR A 173 -10.40 1.20 -5.09
C TYR A 173 -9.46 2.39 -4.84
N ILE A 174 -10.02 3.49 -4.37
CA ILE A 174 -9.29 4.71 -4.02
C ILE A 174 -9.53 5.01 -2.55
N SER A 175 -8.46 5.19 -1.76
CA SER A 175 -8.60 5.59 -0.36
C SER A 175 -8.31 7.06 -0.15
N ALA A 176 -9.20 7.71 0.59
CA ALA A 176 -8.97 9.03 1.16
C ALA A 176 -8.14 8.91 2.44
N SER A 177 -7.27 9.88 2.68
CA SER A 177 -6.51 9.99 3.94
C SER A 177 -6.73 11.37 4.57
N GLY A 178 -6.13 11.63 5.72
CA GLY A 178 -6.22 12.92 6.40
C GLY A 178 -5.89 14.15 5.55
N VAL A 179 -5.19 13.96 4.42
CA VAL A 179 -4.88 15.05 3.49
C VAL A 179 -6.13 15.75 2.94
N VAL A 180 -7.27 15.05 2.81
CA VAL A 180 -8.54 15.64 2.33
C VAL A 180 -9.09 16.71 3.28
N THR A 181 -8.65 16.73 4.53
CA THR A 181 -9.07 17.74 5.53
C THR A 181 -8.24 19.03 5.48
N PHE A 182 -7.17 19.06 4.68
CA PHE A 182 -6.32 20.24 4.58
C PHE A 182 -6.99 21.31 3.71
N THR A 183 -6.87 22.59 4.10
CA THR A 183 -7.50 23.72 3.41
C THR A 183 -7.10 23.86 1.95
N LYS A 184 -5.93 23.37 1.55
CA LYS A 184 -5.44 23.39 0.17
C LYS A 184 -5.84 22.17 -0.66
N SER A 185 -6.68 21.28 -0.11
CA SER A 185 -7.06 20.01 -0.74
C SER A 185 -8.54 19.98 -1.17
N GLN A 186 -9.14 21.15 -1.46
CA GLN A 186 -10.56 21.23 -1.84
C GLN A 186 -10.87 20.39 -3.09
N ASP A 187 -9.99 20.40 -4.09
CA ASP A 187 -10.18 19.61 -5.32
C ASP A 187 -10.23 18.10 -5.01
N LEU A 188 -9.40 17.62 -4.07
CA LEU A 188 -9.45 16.23 -3.62
C LEU A 188 -10.76 15.90 -2.90
N SER A 189 -11.26 16.82 -2.08
CA SER A 189 -12.55 16.64 -1.41
C SER A 189 -13.68 16.42 -2.41
N LEU A 190 -13.68 17.15 -3.52
CA LEU A 190 -14.67 17.02 -4.59
C LEU A 190 -14.57 15.69 -5.37
N ILE A 191 -13.38 15.11 -5.48
CA ILE A 191 -13.20 13.79 -6.12
C ILE A 191 -13.79 12.67 -5.25
N HIS A 192 -13.68 12.80 -3.93
CA HIS A 192 -14.15 11.79 -2.98
C HIS A 192 -15.64 11.93 -2.59
N ILE A 193 -16.28 13.01 -2.97
CA ILE A 193 -17.73 13.22 -2.79
C ILE A 193 -18.50 12.67 -3.98
#